data_4670459cf5dbf7a205d72a33371aeb8c
#
_entry.id   4670459cf5dbf7a205d72a33371aeb8c
#
_cell.length_a   1.000
_cell.length_b   1.000
_cell.length_c   1.000
_cell.angle_alpha   90.00
_cell.angle_beta   90.00
_cell.angle_gamma   90.00
#
_symmetry.space_group_name_H-M   'P 1'
#
loop_
_entity.id
_entity.type
_entity.pdbx_description
1 polymer ?
#
loop_
_entity_poly.entity_id
_entity_poly.type
_entity_poly.pdbx_seq_one_letter_code
_entity_poly.pdbx_strand_id
1 'polypeptide(L)'
;MAGERVSVRLAVLAIGTCLLGGCATAPTTIYSWGSYEDLIYASYVSPQDLPAEKQVELLEKDYQVARSTNQRLPPGWHTHLASLYYQIGKPDQARQELLTEKAEFPESAVFVDRLIANLKKP
;
A
#
# COMPACT_ATOMS: atom_id res chain seq x y z
N MET A 1 -8.10 35.98 49.77
CA MET A 1 -9.10 35.90 48.67
C MET A 1 -8.48 36.04 47.28
N ALA A 2 -7.51 36.89 47.03
CA ALA A 2 -6.88 37.01 45.71
C ALA A 2 -6.00 35.78 45.31
N GLY A 3 -5.30 35.16 46.26
CA GLY A 3 -4.44 34.00 46.01
C GLY A 3 -5.21 32.73 45.66
N GLU A 4 -6.39 32.52 46.21
CA GLU A 4 -7.23 31.34 45.99
C GLU A 4 -7.82 31.35 44.56
N ARG A 5 -8.23 32.48 44.05
CA ARG A 5 -8.77 32.64 42.70
C ARG A 5 -7.69 32.45 41.61
N VAL A 6 -6.43 32.85 41.91
CA VAL A 6 -5.31 32.64 41.00
C VAL A 6 -4.93 31.17 40.93
N SER A 7 -4.92 30.46 42.07
CA SER A 7 -4.64 29.02 42.13
C SER A 7 -5.66 28.19 41.36
N VAL A 8 -6.93 28.51 41.49
CA VAL A 8 -8.01 27.83 40.77
C VAL A 8 -7.93 28.07 39.25
N ARG A 9 -7.61 29.30 38.84
CA ARG A 9 -7.43 29.62 37.41
C ARG A 9 -6.22 28.92 36.81
N LEU A 10 -5.10 28.82 37.52
CA LEU A 10 -3.92 28.06 37.11
C LEU A 10 -4.21 26.56 37.03
N ALA A 11 -4.97 25.99 37.96
CA ALA A 11 -5.34 24.60 37.94
C ALA A 11 -6.28 24.27 36.76
N VAL A 12 -7.24 25.15 36.45
CA VAL A 12 -8.14 24.97 35.29
C VAL A 12 -7.38 25.06 33.96
N LEU A 13 -6.38 25.97 33.85
CA LEU A 13 -5.51 26.07 32.68
C LEU A 13 -4.64 24.82 32.51
N ALA A 14 -4.10 24.25 33.59
CA ALA A 14 -3.28 23.04 33.55
C ALA A 14 -4.08 21.80 33.16
N ILE A 15 -5.34 21.67 33.61
CA ILE A 15 -6.23 20.59 33.21
C ILE A 15 -6.64 20.70 31.73
N GLY A 16 -6.89 21.93 31.25
CA GLY A 16 -7.25 22.18 29.85
C GLY A 16 -6.16 21.79 28.85
N THR A 17 -4.89 21.95 29.22
CA THR A 17 -3.75 21.56 28.34
C THR A 17 -3.52 20.04 28.28
N CYS A 18 -3.87 19.28 29.32
CA CYS A 18 -3.76 17.83 29.32
C CYS A 18 -4.77 17.13 28.40
N LEU A 19 -5.93 17.76 28.12
CA LEU A 19 -6.98 17.18 27.27
C LEU A 19 -6.68 17.31 25.76
N LEU A 20 -5.70 18.13 25.36
CA LEU A 20 -5.29 18.31 23.96
C LEU A 20 -4.17 17.35 23.52
N GLY A 21 -3.62 16.56 24.43
CA GLY A 21 -2.69 15.48 24.14
C GLY A 21 -3.39 14.26 23.57
N GLY A 22 -4.17 14.40 22.49
CA GLY A 22 -4.67 13.28 21.73
C GLY A 22 -3.49 12.48 21.22
N CYS A 23 -3.40 11.19 21.61
CA CYS A 23 -2.39 10.26 21.11
C CYS A 23 -2.47 10.18 19.58
N ALA A 24 -1.65 10.97 18.90
CA ALA A 24 -1.38 10.79 17.47
C ALA A 24 -0.44 9.60 17.31
N THR A 25 -0.91 8.39 17.63
CA THR A 25 -0.25 7.18 17.14
C THR A 25 -0.60 7.07 15.67
N ALA A 26 0.38 7.24 14.80
CA ALA A 26 0.21 6.95 13.39
C ALA A 26 -0.32 5.50 13.27
N PRO A 27 -1.40 5.25 12.50
CA PRO A 27 -1.92 3.91 12.32
C PRO A 27 -0.82 3.04 11.72
N THR A 28 -0.42 1.99 12.42
CA THR A 28 0.49 0.98 11.87
C THR A 28 -0.29 0.16 10.86
N THR A 29 0.00 0.34 9.57
CA THR A 29 -0.59 -0.48 8.52
C THR A 29 -0.01 -1.89 8.57
N ILE A 30 -0.85 -2.90 8.37
CA ILE A 30 -0.42 -4.31 8.29
C ILE A 30 0.29 -4.62 6.97
N TYR A 31 0.15 -3.76 5.97
CA TYR A 31 0.75 -3.89 4.65
C TYR A 31 1.70 -2.74 4.35
N SER A 32 2.74 -3.05 3.55
CA SER A 32 3.61 -2.06 2.92
C SER A 32 2.96 -1.59 1.61
N TRP A 33 2.39 -0.41 1.60
CA TRP A 33 1.69 0.14 0.43
C TRP A 33 2.64 0.74 -0.61
N GLY A 34 3.75 1.35 -0.17
CA GLY A 34 4.74 1.98 -1.06
C GLY A 34 4.10 2.93 -2.07
N SER A 35 4.47 2.78 -3.33
CA SER A 35 3.92 3.55 -4.46
C SER A 35 2.63 2.95 -5.04
N TYR A 36 2.14 1.82 -4.52
CA TYR A 36 1.07 1.04 -5.15
C TYR A 36 -0.23 1.82 -5.35
N GLU A 37 -0.71 2.53 -4.32
CA GLU A 37 -1.96 3.31 -4.41
C GLU A 37 -1.84 4.43 -5.44
N ASP A 38 -0.71 5.15 -5.45
CA ASP A 38 -0.45 6.23 -6.40
C ASP A 38 -0.38 5.71 -7.83
N LEU A 39 0.24 4.53 -8.05
CA LEU A 39 0.32 3.91 -9.36
C LEU A 39 -1.05 3.44 -9.86
N ILE A 40 -1.87 2.85 -9.00
CA ILE A 40 -3.25 2.49 -9.34
C ILE A 40 -4.05 3.74 -9.71
N TYR A 41 -3.97 4.79 -8.90
CA TYR A 41 -4.65 6.05 -9.20
C TYR A 41 -4.19 6.65 -10.53
N ALA A 42 -2.88 6.74 -10.76
CA ALA A 42 -2.31 7.26 -11.99
C ALA A 42 -2.75 6.47 -13.23
N SER A 43 -2.90 5.16 -13.12
CA SER A 43 -3.36 4.30 -14.22
C SER A 43 -4.78 4.63 -14.70
N TYR A 44 -5.61 5.24 -13.84
CA TYR A 44 -6.96 5.67 -14.19
C TYR A 44 -7.03 7.13 -14.67
N VAL A 45 -6.22 8.00 -14.06
CA VAL A 45 -6.32 9.46 -14.30
C VAL A 45 -5.42 9.90 -15.45
N SER A 46 -4.22 9.34 -15.53
CA SER A 46 -3.18 9.74 -16.48
C SER A 46 -2.40 8.53 -17.01
N PRO A 47 -3.04 7.57 -17.69
CA PRO A 47 -2.40 6.31 -18.08
C PRO A 47 -1.21 6.48 -19.03
N GLN A 48 -1.08 7.65 -19.66
CA GLN A 48 0.01 7.97 -20.61
C GLN A 48 1.25 8.57 -19.93
N ASP A 49 1.13 9.02 -18.67
CA ASP A 49 2.19 9.82 -18.05
C ASP A 49 3.32 8.96 -17.46
N LEU A 50 3.05 7.70 -17.17
CA LEU A 50 4.03 6.81 -16.56
C LEU A 50 4.10 5.46 -17.29
N PRO A 51 5.17 5.21 -18.08
CA PRO A 51 5.37 3.95 -18.80
C PRO A 51 5.37 2.74 -17.88
N ALA A 52 4.91 1.58 -18.40
CA ALA A 52 4.80 0.34 -17.63
C ALA A 52 6.15 -0.10 -17.05
N GLU A 53 7.24 0.08 -17.79
CA GLU A 53 8.61 -0.23 -17.34
C GLU A 53 8.96 0.57 -16.07
N LYS A 54 8.59 1.84 -16.03
CA LYS A 54 8.86 2.69 -14.87
C LYS A 54 8.02 2.32 -13.65
N GLN A 55 6.77 1.92 -13.89
CA GLN A 55 5.91 1.40 -12.82
C GLN A 55 6.46 0.10 -12.24
N VAL A 56 6.95 -0.82 -13.09
CA VAL A 56 7.63 -2.05 -12.66
C VAL A 56 8.81 -1.73 -11.74
N GLU A 57 9.69 -0.81 -12.17
CA GLU A 57 10.85 -0.39 -11.36
C GLU A 57 10.47 0.11 -9.96
N LEU A 58 9.42 0.92 -9.86
CA LEU A 58 8.92 1.43 -8.58
C LEU A 58 8.38 0.32 -7.69
N LEU A 59 7.57 -0.58 -8.24
CA LEU A 59 7.03 -1.70 -7.49
C LEU A 59 8.11 -2.69 -7.05
N GLU A 60 9.09 -2.99 -7.89
CA GLU A 60 10.23 -3.84 -7.51
C GLU A 60 11.02 -3.22 -6.33
N LYS A 61 11.18 -1.90 -6.32
CA LYS A 61 11.80 -1.18 -5.20
C LYS A 61 10.94 -1.30 -3.93
N ASP A 62 9.64 -1.12 -4.03
CA ASP A 62 8.72 -1.26 -2.90
C ASP A 62 8.74 -2.68 -2.33
N TYR A 63 8.85 -3.68 -3.19
CA TYR A 63 9.04 -5.08 -2.77
C TYR A 63 10.29 -5.27 -1.91
N GLN A 64 11.42 -4.66 -2.29
CA GLN A 64 12.65 -4.73 -1.49
C GLN A 64 12.49 -4.04 -0.12
N VAL A 65 11.78 -2.92 -0.08
CA VAL A 65 11.46 -2.22 1.18
C VAL A 65 10.58 -3.10 2.06
N ALA A 66 9.50 -3.66 1.53
CA ALA A 66 8.60 -4.54 2.27
C ALA A 66 9.35 -5.74 2.87
N ARG A 67 10.24 -6.37 2.09
CA ARG A 67 11.08 -7.48 2.58
C ARG A 67 12.03 -7.05 3.68
N SER A 68 12.69 -5.89 3.54
CA SER A 68 13.66 -5.40 4.53
C SER A 68 13.01 -5.05 5.86
N THR A 69 11.73 -4.66 5.84
CA THR A 69 10.94 -4.30 7.03
C THR A 69 10.06 -5.44 7.54
N ASN A 70 10.14 -6.61 6.91
CA ASN A 70 9.31 -7.79 7.21
C ASN A 70 7.80 -7.48 7.18
N GLN A 71 7.38 -6.61 6.24
CA GLN A 71 5.99 -6.28 6.00
C GLN A 71 5.45 -7.05 4.80
N ARG A 72 4.15 -7.36 4.83
CA ARG A 72 3.45 -7.95 3.69
C ARG A 72 3.06 -6.88 2.67
N LEU A 73 2.99 -7.27 1.42
CA LEU A 73 2.38 -6.45 0.37
C LEU A 73 0.85 -6.57 0.42
N PRO A 74 0.10 -5.54 -0.01
CA PRO A 74 -1.36 -5.59 0.01
C PRO A 74 -1.92 -6.55 -1.05
N PRO A 75 -3.16 -7.07 -0.85
CA PRO A 75 -3.86 -7.84 -1.87
C PRO A 75 -3.97 -7.08 -3.18
N GLY A 76 -3.73 -7.76 -4.31
CA GLY A 76 -3.77 -7.16 -5.64
C GLY A 76 -2.45 -6.55 -6.11
N TRP A 77 -1.49 -6.36 -5.23
CA TRP A 77 -0.18 -5.80 -5.58
C TRP A 77 0.55 -6.66 -6.62
N HIS A 78 0.66 -7.97 -6.38
CA HIS A 78 1.27 -8.92 -7.32
C HIS A 78 0.47 -9.02 -8.62
N THR A 79 -0.86 -8.94 -8.56
CA THR A 79 -1.71 -8.92 -9.75
C THR A 79 -1.44 -7.68 -10.61
N HIS A 80 -1.27 -6.52 -10.00
CA HIS A 80 -0.93 -5.29 -10.73
C HIS A 80 0.45 -5.38 -11.38
N LEU A 81 1.47 -5.82 -10.64
CA LEU A 81 2.80 -6.04 -11.18
C LEU A 81 2.78 -7.05 -12.34
N ALA A 82 1.99 -8.12 -12.23
CA ALA A 82 1.80 -9.09 -13.30
C ALA A 82 1.23 -8.45 -14.58
N SER A 83 0.26 -7.55 -14.45
CA SER A 83 -0.33 -6.85 -15.58
C SER A 83 0.72 -5.97 -16.30
N LEU A 84 1.58 -5.31 -15.54
CA LEU A 84 2.68 -4.50 -16.09
C LEU A 84 3.72 -5.36 -16.79
N TYR A 85 4.15 -6.48 -16.18
CA TYR A 85 5.05 -7.43 -16.84
C TYR A 85 4.48 -7.96 -18.15
N TYR A 86 3.19 -8.26 -18.19
CA TYR A 86 2.54 -8.68 -19.43
C TYR A 86 2.57 -7.58 -20.50
N GLN A 87 2.30 -6.34 -20.14
CA GLN A 87 2.36 -5.18 -21.05
C GLN A 87 3.75 -4.98 -21.66
N ILE A 88 4.82 -5.22 -20.90
CA ILE A 88 6.20 -5.08 -21.38
C ILE A 88 6.76 -6.37 -22.00
N GLY A 89 5.90 -7.33 -22.34
CA GLY A 89 6.28 -8.55 -23.03
C GLY A 89 7.00 -9.60 -22.19
N LYS A 90 6.75 -9.63 -20.89
CA LYS A 90 7.34 -10.59 -19.94
C LYS A 90 6.28 -11.54 -19.34
N PRO A 91 5.64 -12.40 -20.15
CA PRO A 91 4.51 -13.23 -19.68
C PRO A 91 4.89 -14.26 -18.61
N ASP A 92 6.14 -14.74 -18.59
CA ASP A 92 6.59 -15.70 -17.59
C ASP A 92 6.69 -15.05 -16.21
N GLN A 93 7.20 -13.81 -16.14
CA GLN A 93 7.23 -13.03 -14.89
C GLN A 93 5.82 -12.68 -14.43
N ALA A 94 4.96 -12.26 -15.37
CA ALA A 94 3.54 -12.02 -15.07
C ALA A 94 2.88 -13.25 -14.43
N ARG A 95 3.14 -14.43 -14.97
CA ARG A 95 2.62 -15.68 -14.43
C ARG A 95 3.13 -15.97 -13.02
N GLN A 96 4.42 -15.73 -12.74
CA GLN A 96 4.99 -15.94 -11.41
C GLN A 96 4.34 -15.02 -10.37
N GLU A 97 4.15 -13.75 -10.70
CA GLU A 97 3.47 -12.80 -9.81
C GLU A 97 2.02 -13.22 -9.52
N LEU A 98 1.28 -13.68 -10.54
CA LEU A 98 -0.08 -14.20 -10.34
C LEU A 98 -0.11 -15.43 -9.43
N LEU A 99 0.85 -16.32 -9.56
CA LEU A 99 0.94 -17.49 -8.67
C LEU A 99 1.27 -17.07 -7.23
N THR A 100 2.09 -16.05 -7.06
CA THR A 100 2.41 -15.48 -5.74
C THR A 100 1.16 -14.86 -5.11
N GLU A 101 0.40 -14.06 -5.84
CA GLU A 101 -0.89 -13.50 -5.38
C GLU A 101 -1.83 -14.59 -4.88
N LYS A 102 -2.00 -15.65 -5.68
CA LYS A 102 -2.85 -16.77 -5.31
C LYS A 102 -2.38 -17.52 -4.07
N ALA A 103 -1.06 -17.62 -3.86
CA ALA A 103 -0.49 -18.28 -2.69
C ALA A 103 -0.65 -17.44 -1.42
N GLU A 104 -0.47 -16.11 -1.52
CA GLU A 104 -0.58 -15.20 -0.38
C GLU A 104 -2.03 -14.86 -0.03
N PHE A 105 -2.92 -14.83 -1.04
CA PHE A 105 -4.33 -14.47 -0.94
C PHE A 105 -5.19 -15.54 -1.64
N PRO A 106 -5.43 -16.70 -1.00
CA PRO A 106 -6.18 -17.82 -1.62
C PRO A 106 -7.60 -17.45 -2.07
N GLU A 107 -8.21 -16.44 -1.48
CA GLU A 107 -9.50 -15.89 -1.89
C GLU A 107 -9.48 -15.30 -3.30
N SER A 108 -8.31 -14.89 -3.81
CA SER A 108 -8.13 -14.38 -5.17
C SER A 108 -8.10 -15.49 -6.24
N ALA A 109 -8.05 -16.77 -5.85
CA ALA A 109 -7.72 -17.89 -6.72
C ALA A 109 -8.57 -17.95 -8.01
N VAL A 110 -9.89 -17.79 -7.91
CA VAL A 110 -10.80 -17.83 -9.07
C VAL A 110 -10.49 -16.73 -10.08
N PHE A 111 -10.19 -15.53 -9.60
CA PHE A 111 -9.82 -14.40 -10.44
C PHE A 111 -8.45 -14.59 -11.08
N VAL A 112 -7.46 -14.97 -10.28
CA VAL A 112 -6.08 -15.20 -10.72
C VAL A 112 -6.00 -16.34 -11.75
N ASP A 113 -6.72 -17.44 -11.56
CA ASP A 113 -6.74 -18.54 -12.52
C ASP A 113 -7.27 -18.12 -13.90
N ARG A 114 -8.26 -17.21 -13.94
CA ARG A 114 -8.73 -16.60 -15.19
C ARG A 114 -7.66 -15.75 -15.86
N LEU A 115 -6.91 -14.96 -15.09
CA LEU A 115 -5.82 -14.17 -15.64
C LEU A 115 -4.72 -15.06 -16.22
N ILE A 116 -4.29 -16.10 -15.49
CA ILE A 116 -3.31 -17.08 -15.97
C ILE A 116 -3.76 -17.76 -17.26
N ALA A 117 -5.05 -18.13 -17.35
CA ALA A 117 -5.60 -18.74 -18.56
C ALA A 117 -5.55 -17.77 -19.76
N ASN A 118 -5.71 -16.47 -19.52
CA ASN A 118 -5.65 -15.44 -20.56
C ASN A 118 -4.22 -15.17 -21.04
N LEU A 119 -3.19 -15.32 -20.18
CA LEU A 119 -1.78 -15.17 -20.57
C LEU A 119 -1.34 -16.19 -21.64
N LYS A 120 -2.05 -17.31 -21.78
CA LYS A 120 -1.71 -18.39 -22.72
C LYS A 120 -2.35 -18.22 -24.09
N LYS A 121 -3.22 -17.24 -24.27
CA LYS A 121 -3.85 -17.00 -25.57
C LYS A 121 -2.94 -16.09 -26.40
N PRO A 122 -2.49 -16.53 -27.59
CA PRO A 122 -1.79 -15.66 -28.53
C PRO A 122 -2.69 -14.54 -29.02
#